data_96f56021a046966d6d42c03cf6ac9c14
#
_entry.id   96f56021a046966d6d42c03cf6ac9c14
#
_cell.length_a   1.000
_cell.length_b   1.000
_cell.length_c   1.000
_cell.angle_alpha   90.00
_cell.angle_beta   90.00
_cell.angle_gamma   90.00
#
_symmetry.space_group_name_H-M   'P 1'
#
loop_
_entity.id
_entity.type
_entity.pdbx_description
1 polymer ?
#
loop_
_entity_poly.entity_id
_entity_poly.type
_entity_poly.pdbx_seq_one_letter_code
_entity_poly.pdbx_strand_id
1 'polypeptide(L)'
;MKKIKIELARQGTFIVAIILIHFIFFGYIANVYEKSIGIDIIFLNKILFSPVSYMSTLILIAIVFFLGFRETFFEYGLRNSIMLVPIIIGMSWVWSWFINGFNLIIIPLFFIRLDGYLTIISIFSINLATATLASILKQKYNEYKTKVTEII
;
A
#
# COMPACT_ATOMS: atom_id res chain seq x y z
N MET A 1 -1.37 29.36 -10.16
CA MET A 1 -2.22 28.35 -10.82
C MET A 1 -1.49 27.03 -11.09
N LYS A 2 -0.27 27.00 -11.63
CA LYS A 2 0.47 25.75 -11.86
C LYS A 2 0.72 24.92 -10.57
N LYS A 3 1.10 25.53 -9.47
CA LYS A 3 1.32 24.86 -8.18
C LYS A 3 0.05 24.16 -7.65
N ILE A 4 -1.10 24.82 -7.73
CA ILE A 4 -2.39 24.27 -7.25
C ILE A 4 -2.80 23.05 -8.08
N LYS A 5 -2.59 23.08 -9.41
CA LYS A 5 -2.89 21.92 -10.28
C LYS A 5 -2.00 20.71 -9.97
N ILE A 6 -0.72 20.93 -9.67
CA ILE A 6 0.22 19.86 -9.32
C ILE A 6 -0.15 19.24 -7.96
N GLU A 7 -0.51 20.05 -6.97
CA GLU A 7 -0.94 19.56 -5.67
C GLU A 7 -2.25 18.77 -5.74
N LEU A 8 -3.23 19.27 -6.50
CA LEU A 8 -4.49 18.56 -6.73
C LEU A 8 -4.28 17.22 -7.45
N ALA A 9 -3.42 17.18 -8.47
CA ALA A 9 -3.10 15.94 -9.17
C ALA A 9 -2.41 14.92 -8.24
N ARG A 10 -1.52 15.37 -7.38
CA ARG A 10 -0.82 14.53 -6.40
C ARG A 10 -1.76 13.99 -5.33
N GLN A 11 -2.63 14.83 -4.78
CA GLN A 11 -3.67 14.41 -3.85
C GLN A 11 -4.64 13.42 -4.49
N GLY A 12 -5.04 13.67 -5.75
CA GLY A 12 -5.87 12.76 -6.52
C GLY A 12 -5.23 11.38 -6.70
N THR A 13 -3.95 11.30 -7.00
CA THR A 13 -3.21 10.04 -7.11
C THR A 13 -3.18 9.28 -5.78
N PHE A 14 -2.97 9.98 -4.67
CA PHE A 14 -2.98 9.39 -3.34
C PHE A 14 -4.36 8.83 -2.95
N ILE A 15 -5.42 9.58 -3.24
CA ILE A 15 -6.80 9.14 -3.02
C ILE A 15 -7.12 7.91 -3.86
N VAL A 16 -6.71 7.88 -5.12
CA VAL A 16 -6.87 6.70 -6.00
C VAL A 16 -6.14 5.49 -5.41
N ALA A 17 -4.93 5.66 -4.90
CA ALA A 17 -4.20 4.59 -4.24
C ALA A 17 -4.96 4.05 -3.01
N ILE A 18 -5.53 4.92 -2.19
CA ILE A 18 -6.36 4.52 -1.04
C ILE A 18 -7.58 3.72 -1.49
N ILE A 19 -8.28 4.18 -2.53
CA ILE A 19 -9.45 3.48 -3.08
C ILE A 19 -9.06 2.10 -3.61
N LEU A 20 -7.96 1.98 -4.34
CA LEU A 20 -7.47 0.71 -4.86
C LEU A 20 -7.09 -0.25 -3.73
N ILE A 21 -6.45 0.24 -2.68
CA ILE A 21 -6.14 -0.56 -1.49
C ILE A 21 -7.43 -1.07 -0.84
N HIS A 22 -8.41 -0.21 -0.65
CA HIS A 22 -9.66 -0.58 -0.01
C HIS A 22 -10.42 -1.65 -0.81
N PHE A 23 -10.64 -1.43 -2.10
CA PHE A 23 -11.49 -2.30 -2.91
C PHE A 23 -10.76 -3.53 -3.47
N ILE A 24 -9.53 -3.37 -3.94
CA ILE A 24 -8.80 -4.46 -4.62
C ILE A 24 -7.97 -5.25 -3.61
N PHE A 25 -7.13 -4.59 -2.84
CA PHE A 25 -6.24 -5.27 -1.90
C PHE A 25 -7.02 -5.94 -0.76
N PHE A 26 -7.82 -5.19 -0.03
CA PHE A 26 -8.62 -5.75 1.05
C PHE A 26 -9.80 -6.60 0.56
N GLY A 27 -10.36 -6.30 -0.59
CA GLY A 27 -11.36 -7.16 -1.22
C GLY A 27 -10.81 -8.55 -1.52
N TYR A 28 -9.59 -8.65 -2.03
CA TYR A 28 -8.90 -9.92 -2.23
C TYR A 28 -8.58 -10.61 -0.89
N ILE A 29 -8.05 -9.87 0.08
CA ILE A 29 -7.74 -10.40 1.42
C ILE A 29 -8.99 -10.93 2.10
N ALA A 30 -10.11 -10.22 2.06
CA ALA A 30 -11.37 -10.67 2.65
C ALA A 30 -11.82 -12.02 2.07
N ASN A 31 -11.69 -12.20 0.76
CA ASN A 31 -12.03 -13.46 0.10
C ASN A 31 -11.14 -14.63 0.55
N VAL A 32 -9.84 -14.38 0.73
CA VAL A 32 -8.89 -15.40 1.22
C VAL A 32 -9.09 -15.64 2.71
N TYR A 33 -9.32 -14.58 3.50
CA TYR A 33 -9.50 -14.66 4.95
C TYR A 33 -10.71 -15.49 5.37
N GLU A 34 -11.86 -15.29 4.73
CA GLU A 34 -13.07 -16.08 5.00
C GLU A 34 -12.86 -17.59 4.79
N LYS A 35 -11.97 -17.94 3.88
CA LYS A 35 -11.72 -19.35 3.51
C LYS A 35 -10.67 -20.05 4.37
N SER A 36 -9.74 -19.32 4.97
CA SER A 36 -8.50 -19.95 5.45
C SER A 36 -8.16 -19.74 6.92
N ILE A 37 -8.61 -18.72 7.62
CA ILE A 37 -7.94 -18.30 8.86
C ILE A 37 -8.84 -18.31 10.11
N GLY A 38 -10.11 -17.95 10.05
CA GLY A 38 -11.03 -17.98 11.20
C GLY A 38 -10.54 -17.22 12.46
N ILE A 39 -9.76 -16.16 12.28
CA ILE A 39 -9.19 -15.33 13.36
C ILE A 39 -9.93 -13.99 13.41
N ASP A 40 -10.22 -13.48 14.60
CA ASP A 40 -10.94 -12.22 14.80
C ASP A 40 -10.17 -10.96 14.36
N ILE A 41 -8.85 -11.05 14.19
CA ILE A 41 -7.99 -9.93 13.79
C ILE A 41 -7.24 -10.29 12.51
N ILE A 42 -7.28 -9.40 11.53
CA ILE A 42 -6.51 -9.55 10.30
C ILE A 42 -5.07 -9.10 10.53
N PHE A 43 -4.16 -10.04 10.67
CA PHE A 43 -2.72 -9.79 10.70
C PHE A 43 -2.15 -9.94 9.29
N LEU A 44 -1.86 -8.80 8.65
CA LEU A 44 -1.42 -8.76 7.24
C LEU A 44 -0.09 -9.46 7.00
N ASN A 45 0.81 -9.50 7.98
CA ASN A 45 2.07 -10.23 7.86
C ASN A 45 1.86 -11.72 7.53
N LYS A 46 0.86 -12.34 8.14
CA LYS A 46 0.54 -13.75 7.87
C LYS A 46 -0.02 -13.98 6.48
N ILE A 47 -0.76 -13.02 5.96
CA ILE A 47 -1.39 -13.08 4.65
C ILE A 47 -0.37 -12.76 3.54
N LEU A 48 0.41 -11.69 3.71
CA LEU A 48 1.36 -11.22 2.70
C LEU A 48 2.44 -12.25 2.39
N PHE A 49 2.88 -13.01 3.39
CA PHE A 49 3.94 -14.02 3.22
C PHE A 49 3.39 -15.46 3.11
N SER A 50 2.08 -15.63 3.04
CA SER A 50 1.48 -16.94 2.83
C SER A 50 1.60 -17.37 1.36
N PRO A 51 2.01 -18.63 1.07
CA PRO A 51 2.03 -19.16 -0.30
C PRO A 51 0.67 -19.13 -1.00
N VAL A 52 -0.41 -19.24 -0.24
CA VAL A 52 -1.78 -19.25 -0.77
C VAL A 52 -2.26 -17.86 -1.20
N SER A 53 -1.71 -16.81 -0.60
CA SER A 53 -2.17 -15.43 -0.77
C SER A 53 -1.07 -14.47 -1.26
N TYR A 54 -0.01 -14.99 -1.91
CA TYR A 54 1.06 -14.17 -2.48
C TYR A 54 0.54 -13.08 -3.45
N MET A 55 -0.61 -13.31 -4.05
CA MET A 55 -1.25 -12.34 -4.94
C MET A 55 -1.58 -11.03 -4.20
N SER A 56 -1.88 -11.08 -2.90
CA SER A 56 -2.11 -9.87 -2.10
C SER A 56 -0.87 -8.97 -2.04
N THR A 57 0.30 -9.56 -1.89
CA THR A 57 1.58 -8.84 -1.93
C THR A 57 1.83 -8.21 -3.29
N LEU A 58 1.55 -8.91 -4.38
CA LEU A 58 1.68 -8.37 -5.74
C LEU A 58 0.73 -7.20 -5.98
N ILE A 59 -0.50 -7.30 -5.49
CA ILE A 59 -1.49 -6.20 -5.59
C ILE A 59 -0.99 -4.97 -4.82
N LEU A 60 -0.50 -5.14 -3.60
CA LEU A 60 0.05 -4.05 -2.80
C LEU A 60 1.25 -3.39 -3.49
N ILE A 61 2.19 -4.20 -3.98
CA ILE A 61 3.35 -3.72 -4.73
C ILE A 61 2.91 -2.94 -5.98
N ALA A 62 1.95 -3.44 -6.74
CA ALA A 62 1.45 -2.76 -7.93
C ALA A 62 0.84 -1.39 -7.60
N ILE A 63 0.05 -1.28 -6.54
CA ILE A 63 -0.58 -0.03 -6.12
C ILE A 63 0.47 0.98 -5.64
N VAL A 64 1.40 0.56 -4.80
CA VAL A 64 2.47 1.44 -4.28
C VAL A 64 3.44 1.84 -5.38
N PHE A 65 3.74 0.93 -6.31
CA PHE A 65 4.55 1.23 -7.49
C PHE A 65 3.89 2.30 -8.37
N PHE A 66 2.59 2.15 -8.65
CA PHE A 66 1.83 3.15 -9.40
C PHE A 66 1.87 4.51 -8.72
N LEU A 67 1.67 4.56 -7.40
CA LEU A 67 1.73 5.79 -6.63
C LEU A 67 3.12 6.44 -6.72
N GLY A 68 4.19 5.68 -6.50
CA GLY A 68 5.56 6.18 -6.57
C GLY A 68 5.98 6.59 -7.98
N PHE A 69 5.57 5.85 -9.00
CA PHE A 69 5.89 6.15 -10.39
C PHE A 69 5.19 7.41 -10.92
N ARG A 70 4.00 7.71 -10.41
CA ARG A 70 3.25 8.93 -10.76
C ARG A 70 3.80 10.20 -10.12
N GLU A 71 4.54 10.10 -9.02
CA GLU A 71 5.13 11.26 -8.35
C GLU A 71 6.31 11.84 -9.13
N THR A 72 6.41 13.17 -9.15
CA THR A 72 7.45 13.88 -9.86
C THR A 72 8.80 13.86 -9.12
N PHE A 73 8.73 13.90 -7.78
CA PHE A 73 9.89 13.93 -6.92
C PHE A 73 9.98 12.68 -6.06
N PHE A 74 11.19 12.15 -5.90
CA PHE A 74 11.48 10.98 -5.06
C PHE A 74 10.95 11.11 -3.63
N GLU A 75 11.17 12.27 -3.01
CA GLU A 75 10.77 12.54 -1.63
C GLU A 75 9.25 12.41 -1.42
N TYR A 76 8.46 12.87 -2.37
CA TYR A 76 6.99 12.78 -2.28
C TYR A 76 6.49 11.35 -2.46
N GLY A 77 7.11 10.58 -3.33
CA GLY A 77 6.77 9.17 -3.51
C GLY A 77 7.05 8.35 -2.25
N LEU A 78 8.21 8.57 -1.63
CA LEU A 78 8.56 7.96 -0.34
C LEU A 78 7.61 8.38 0.78
N ARG A 79 7.36 9.67 0.92
CA ARG A 79 6.46 10.18 1.96
C ARG A 79 5.06 9.61 1.82
N ASN A 80 4.51 9.59 0.62
CA ASN A 80 3.17 9.07 0.39
C ASN A 80 3.07 7.56 0.67
N SER A 81 4.09 6.79 0.31
CA SER A 81 4.12 5.36 0.61
C SER A 81 4.25 5.07 2.10
N ILE A 82 4.99 5.88 2.84
CA ILE A 82 5.06 5.80 4.31
C ILE A 82 3.71 6.19 4.94
N MET A 83 3.05 7.23 4.45
CA MET A 83 1.74 7.64 4.94
C MET A 83 0.64 6.60 4.67
N LEU A 84 0.81 5.74 3.67
CA LEU A 84 -0.11 4.62 3.43
C LEU A 84 -0.04 3.55 4.52
N VAL A 85 1.06 3.40 5.23
CA VAL A 85 1.23 2.36 6.26
C VAL A 85 0.15 2.46 7.35
N PRO A 86 -0.04 3.60 8.05
CA PRO A 86 -1.09 3.72 9.06
C PRO A 86 -2.49 3.60 8.46
N ILE A 87 -2.68 4.05 7.22
CA ILE A 87 -3.97 3.94 6.53
C ILE A 87 -4.31 2.46 6.26
N ILE A 88 -3.36 1.68 5.77
CA ILE A 88 -3.54 0.23 5.54
C ILE A 88 -3.85 -0.49 6.84
N ILE A 89 -3.16 -0.17 7.93
CA ILE A 89 -3.40 -0.77 9.24
C ILE A 89 -4.79 -0.40 9.76
N GLY A 90 -5.19 0.86 9.68
CA GLY A 90 -6.53 1.30 10.05
C GLY A 90 -7.61 0.62 9.22
N MET A 91 -7.41 0.46 7.91
CA MET A 91 -8.33 -0.29 7.05
C MET A 91 -8.41 -1.76 7.42
N SER A 92 -7.32 -2.39 7.86
CA SER A 92 -7.34 -3.79 8.31
C SER A 92 -8.26 -3.98 9.52
N TRP A 93 -8.30 -3.01 10.44
CA TRP A 93 -9.23 -3.03 11.57
C TRP A 93 -10.68 -2.86 11.11
N VAL A 94 -10.93 -1.92 10.21
CA VAL A 94 -12.28 -1.71 9.63
C VAL A 94 -12.78 -2.97 8.93
N TRP A 95 -11.94 -3.62 8.13
CA TRP A 95 -12.30 -4.88 7.47
C TRP A 95 -12.49 -6.04 8.46
N SER A 96 -11.71 -6.09 9.54
CA SER A 96 -11.95 -7.05 10.64
C SER A 96 -13.33 -6.83 11.25
N TRP A 97 -13.77 -5.59 11.42
CA TRP A 97 -15.12 -5.28 11.91
C TRP A 97 -16.22 -5.68 10.92
N PHE A 98 -15.98 -5.50 9.62
CA PHE A 98 -16.96 -5.94 8.60
C PHE A 98 -17.13 -7.47 8.59
N ILE A 99 -16.06 -8.22 8.79
CA ILE A 99 -16.08 -9.69 8.73
C ILE A 99 -16.55 -10.31 10.04
N ASN A 100 -16.05 -9.84 11.17
CA ASN A 100 -16.24 -10.47 12.49
C ASN A 100 -17.20 -9.70 13.42
N GLY A 101 -17.67 -8.52 13.02
CA GLY A 101 -18.45 -7.63 13.85
C GLY A 101 -17.61 -6.56 14.55
N PHE A 102 -18.28 -5.50 14.99
CA PHE A 102 -17.62 -4.35 15.60
C PHE A 102 -17.10 -4.69 17.01
N ASN A 103 -15.80 -4.57 17.20
CA ASN A 103 -15.14 -4.78 18.47
C ASN A 103 -13.91 -3.88 18.62
N LEU A 104 -13.95 -2.94 19.57
CA LEU A 104 -12.83 -2.00 19.80
C LEU A 104 -11.61 -2.65 20.45
N ILE A 105 -11.77 -3.84 21.04
CA ILE A 105 -10.67 -4.57 21.71
C ILE A 105 -9.58 -4.99 20.70
N ILE A 106 -9.90 -5.10 19.42
CA ILE A 106 -8.91 -5.46 18.39
C ILE A 106 -7.76 -4.45 18.28
N ILE A 107 -8.01 -3.16 18.56
CA ILE A 107 -6.99 -2.12 18.47
C ILE A 107 -5.89 -2.33 19.52
N PRO A 108 -6.17 -2.38 20.83
CA PRO A 108 -5.13 -2.66 21.82
C PRO A 108 -4.52 -4.06 21.64
N LEU A 109 -5.30 -5.06 21.25
CA LEU A 109 -4.78 -6.41 20.98
C LEU A 109 -3.79 -6.44 19.82
N PHE A 110 -4.00 -5.64 18.80
CA PHE A 110 -3.05 -5.49 17.68
C PHE A 110 -1.67 -5.05 18.17
N PHE A 111 -1.62 -4.07 19.08
CA PHE A 111 -0.35 -3.56 19.63
C PHE A 111 0.28 -4.45 20.71
N ILE A 112 -0.49 -5.29 21.37
CA ILE A 112 0.03 -6.24 22.37
C ILE A 112 0.68 -7.46 21.70
N ARG A 113 0.16 -7.89 20.54
CA ARG A 113 0.66 -9.06 19.84
C ARG A 113 1.88 -8.74 18.98
N LEU A 114 2.82 -9.66 18.94
CA LEU A 114 4.00 -9.60 18.06
C LEU A 114 3.61 -9.48 16.58
N ASP A 115 2.55 -10.17 16.17
CA ASP A 115 2.03 -10.12 14.80
C ASP A 115 1.64 -8.71 14.34
N GLY A 116 1.19 -7.86 15.26
CA GLY A 116 0.90 -6.45 14.96
C GLY A 116 2.15 -5.68 14.55
N TYR A 117 3.23 -5.81 15.30
CA TYR A 117 4.52 -5.19 14.96
C TYR A 117 5.12 -5.76 13.67
N LEU A 118 5.03 -7.08 13.48
CA LEU A 118 5.47 -7.72 12.23
C LEU A 118 4.65 -7.23 11.03
N THR A 119 3.37 -6.99 11.20
CA THR A 119 2.52 -6.38 10.16
C THR A 119 2.99 -4.97 9.81
N ILE A 120 3.25 -4.12 10.80
CA ILE A 120 3.75 -2.75 10.59
C ILE A 120 5.07 -2.78 9.82
N ILE A 121 6.04 -3.57 10.29
CA ILE A 121 7.36 -3.69 9.66
C ILE A 121 7.25 -4.23 8.24
N SER A 122 6.42 -5.24 8.01
CA SER A 122 6.22 -5.84 6.69
C SER A 122 5.66 -4.85 5.69
N ILE A 123 4.59 -4.15 6.03
CA ILE A 123 3.96 -3.15 5.15
C ILE A 123 4.92 -1.98 4.91
N PHE A 124 5.56 -1.49 5.95
CA PHE A 124 6.55 -0.41 5.85
C PHE A 124 7.68 -0.78 4.90
N SER A 125 8.26 -1.98 5.06
CA SER A 125 9.35 -2.47 4.22
C SER A 125 8.93 -2.64 2.76
N ILE A 126 7.77 -3.23 2.51
CA ILE A 126 7.23 -3.41 1.15
C ILE A 126 6.99 -2.05 0.50
N ASN A 127 6.34 -1.13 1.20
CA ASN A 127 6.04 0.20 0.67
C ASN A 127 7.32 0.99 0.37
N LEU A 128 8.28 0.98 1.28
CA LEU A 128 9.54 1.69 1.12
C LEU A 128 10.36 1.13 -0.05
N ALA A 129 10.53 -0.18 -0.12
CA ALA A 129 11.26 -0.85 -1.20
C ALA A 129 10.59 -0.60 -2.57
N THR A 130 9.27 -0.71 -2.64
CA THR A 130 8.50 -0.51 -3.87
C THR A 130 8.56 0.95 -4.33
N ALA A 131 8.40 1.91 -3.43
CA ALA A 131 8.50 3.34 -3.76
C ALA A 131 9.89 3.72 -4.25
N THR A 132 10.94 3.19 -3.64
CA THR A 132 12.33 3.39 -4.06
C THR A 132 12.56 2.83 -5.45
N LEU A 133 12.11 1.61 -5.71
CA LEU A 133 12.21 0.97 -7.03
C LEU A 133 11.45 1.76 -8.10
N ALA A 134 10.23 2.19 -7.82
CA ALA A 134 9.41 2.99 -8.73
C ALA A 134 10.09 4.31 -9.09
N SER A 135 10.71 4.97 -8.12
CA SER A 135 11.42 6.24 -8.32
C SER A 135 12.67 6.07 -9.19
N ILE A 136 13.44 5.01 -8.97
CA ILE A 136 14.63 4.69 -9.77
C ILE A 136 14.23 4.37 -11.22
N LEU A 137 13.20 3.56 -11.41
CA LEU A 137 12.71 3.22 -12.75
C LEU A 137 12.17 4.44 -13.50
N LYS A 138 11.48 5.34 -12.79
CA LYS A 138 11.00 6.59 -13.37
C LYS A 138 12.15 7.49 -13.81
N GLN A 139 13.18 7.62 -12.99
CA GLN A 139 14.36 8.40 -13.33
C GLN A 139 15.02 7.87 -14.62
N LYS A 140 15.26 6.57 -14.69
CA LYS A 140 15.81 5.93 -15.89
C LYS A 140 14.93 6.10 -17.13
N TYR A 141 13.62 6.00 -16.96
CA TYR A 141 12.66 6.22 -18.04
C TYR A 141 12.75 7.66 -18.57
N ASN A 142 12.83 8.65 -17.68
CA ASN A 142 12.97 10.06 -18.07
C ASN A 142 14.28 10.33 -18.79
N GLU A 143 15.40 9.77 -18.33
CA GLU A 143 16.71 9.86 -18.98
C GLU A 143 16.68 9.27 -20.40
N TYR A 144 16.05 8.10 -20.55
CA TYR A 144 15.88 7.47 -21.86
C TYR A 144 15.04 8.35 -22.80
N LYS A 145 13.93 8.88 -22.32
CA LYS A 145 13.05 9.75 -23.09
C LYS A 145 13.78 11.02 -23.57
N THR A 146 14.59 11.62 -22.73
CA THR A 146 15.39 12.81 -23.08
C THR A 146 16.38 12.48 -24.18
N LYS A 147 17.13 11.38 -24.06
CA LYS A 147 18.08 10.93 -25.09
C LYS A 147 17.42 10.67 -26.44
N VAL A 148 16.25 10.05 -26.46
CA VAL A 148 15.49 9.80 -27.70
C VAL A 148 15.04 11.10 -28.35
N THR A 149 14.64 12.10 -27.54
CA THR A 149 14.20 13.40 -28.05
C THR A 149 15.37 14.23 -28.64
N GLU A 150 16.58 14.08 -28.10
CA GLU A 150 17.79 14.75 -28.61
C GLU A 150 18.28 14.13 -29.95
N ILE A 151 17.95 12.89 -30.24
CA ILE A 151 18.35 12.18 -31.48
C ILE A 151 17.40 12.48 -32.65
N ILE A 152 16.18 12.90 -32.39
CA ILE A 152 15.16 13.25 -33.38
C ILE A 152 15.23 14.74 -33.68
#